data_fe531a230e536a0173981a4c808e57e1
#
_entry.id   fe531a230e536a0173981a4c808e57e1
#
_cell.length_a   1.000
_cell.length_b   1.000
_cell.length_c   1.000
_cell.angle_alpha   90.00
_cell.angle_beta   90.00
_cell.angle_gamma   90.00
#
_symmetry.space_group_name_H-M   'P 1'
#
loop_
_entity.id
_entity.type
_entity.pdbx_description
1 polymer ?
#
loop_
_entity_poly.entity_id
_entity_poly.type
_entity_poly.pdbx_seq_one_letter_code
_entity_poly.pdbx_strand_id
1 'polypeptide(L)'
;MPRYAIVEAPSALGHVPEHLGVERAPEVLLGAGLADGLAARRAGRIEAAGYSADRDPGTHVMNPQAIRDYSPLLADAVTRVLGEGEFPVVLGGDCSILLGTMLALRRRGRYGLLYIDGDADFYQPEVNPLSGAASASDLAFATGYGPDVVTDIESRRPLVRA
;
A
#
# COMPACT_ATOMS: atom_id res chain seq x y z
N MET A 1 -8.96 -1.97 25.92
CA MET A 1 -8.28 -1.15 24.92
C MET A 1 -7.98 -2.02 23.70
N PRO A 2 -7.96 -1.50 22.47
CA PRO A 2 -7.56 -2.28 21.33
C PRO A 2 -6.12 -2.77 21.51
N ARG A 3 -5.84 -4.00 21.07
CA ARG A 3 -4.49 -4.51 20.99
C ARG A 3 -3.96 -4.17 19.61
N TYR A 4 -2.82 -3.50 19.54
CA TYR A 4 -2.19 -3.10 18.30
C TYR A 4 -1.18 -4.15 17.83
N ALA A 5 -1.14 -4.39 16.52
CA ALA A 5 -0.15 -5.25 15.89
C ALA A 5 0.44 -4.57 14.65
N ILE A 6 1.77 -4.44 14.62
CA ILE A 6 2.50 -3.75 13.56
C ILE A 6 2.82 -4.74 12.44
N VAL A 7 2.42 -4.40 11.23
CA VAL A 7 2.83 -5.06 9.98
C VAL A 7 3.78 -4.11 9.25
N GLU A 8 5.00 -4.54 9.04
CA GLU A 8 6.01 -3.77 8.32
C GLU A 8 5.88 -4.04 6.81
N ALA A 9 5.76 -2.98 6.03
CA ALA A 9 5.55 -3.00 4.59
C ALA A 9 6.59 -2.12 3.87
N PRO A 10 7.89 -2.47 3.90
CA PRO A 10 8.98 -1.66 3.36
C PRO A 10 8.98 -1.70 1.82
N SER A 11 8.08 -0.98 1.20
CA SER A 11 7.96 -0.86 -0.25
C SER A 11 8.47 0.49 -0.74
N ALA A 12 9.08 0.50 -1.90
CA ALA A 12 9.35 1.68 -2.72
C ALA A 12 8.79 1.49 -4.14
N LEU A 13 7.96 0.47 -4.37
CA LEU A 13 7.49 0.08 -5.69
C LEU A 13 6.70 1.20 -6.39
N GLY A 14 5.99 2.01 -5.62
CA GLY A 14 5.20 3.11 -6.13
C GLY A 14 5.97 4.42 -6.34
N HIS A 15 7.25 4.49 -5.96
CA HIS A 15 8.01 5.74 -6.00
C HIS A 15 8.96 5.85 -7.21
N VAL A 16 9.25 7.09 -7.56
CA VAL A 16 10.32 7.45 -8.50
C VAL A 16 11.70 7.27 -7.85
N PRO A 17 12.78 7.07 -8.64
CA PRO A 17 14.13 6.83 -8.10
C PRO A 17 14.63 7.90 -7.11
N GLU A 18 14.22 9.15 -7.31
CA GLU A 18 14.63 10.30 -6.49
C GLU A 18 14.07 10.23 -5.06
N HIS A 19 13.05 9.41 -4.83
CA HIS A 19 12.39 9.25 -3.52
C HIS A 19 12.67 7.89 -2.88
N LEU A 20 13.69 7.17 -3.33
CA LEU A 20 14.12 5.93 -2.67
C LEU A 20 14.67 6.23 -1.28
N GLY A 21 14.46 5.28 -0.36
CA GLY A 21 14.78 5.43 1.07
C GLY A 21 13.54 5.39 1.94
N VAL A 22 12.34 5.63 1.38
CA VAL A 22 11.06 5.53 2.11
C VAL A 22 10.82 4.12 2.66
N GLU A 23 11.33 3.09 1.99
CA GLU A 23 11.25 1.70 2.42
C GLU A 23 11.95 1.43 3.76
N ARG A 24 12.78 2.36 4.22
CA ARG A 24 13.44 2.30 5.53
C ARG A 24 12.57 2.84 6.67
N ALA A 25 11.45 3.47 6.36
CA ALA A 25 10.60 4.10 7.39
C ALA A 25 10.16 3.13 8.50
N PRO A 26 9.76 1.86 8.23
CA PRO A 26 9.42 0.93 9.29
C PRO A 26 10.58 0.69 10.27
N GLU A 27 11.80 0.50 9.76
CA GLU A 27 13.00 0.29 10.58
C GLU A 27 13.30 1.50 11.48
N VAL A 28 13.25 2.70 10.90
CA VAL A 28 13.53 3.94 11.63
C VAL A 28 12.49 4.19 12.72
N LEU A 29 11.21 4.02 12.41
CA LEU A 29 10.12 4.22 13.37
C LEU A 29 10.17 3.20 14.51
N LEU A 30 10.45 1.94 14.21
CA LEU A 30 10.61 0.90 15.23
C LEU A 30 11.86 1.13 16.08
N GLY A 31 12.95 1.54 15.46
CA GLY A 31 14.19 1.93 16.18
C GLY A 31 13.98 3.14 17.10
N ALA A 32 13.03 4.02 16.78
CA ALA A 32 12.63 5.14 17.61
C ALA A 32 11.64 4.76 18.75
N GLY A 33 11.29 3.49 18.91
CA GLY A 33 10.45 3.00 20.00
C GLY A 33 8.94 3.03 19.72
N LEU A 34 8.51 3.09 18.44
CA LEU A 34 7.08 3.16 18.11
C LEU A 34 6.30 1.95 18.65
N ALA A 35 6.88 0.74 18.58
CA ALA A 35 6.21 -0.46 19.07
C ALA A 35 5.93 -0.38 20.58
N ASP A 36 6.92 0.07 21.37
CA ASP A 36 6.78 0.23 22.81
C ASP A 36 5.80 1.33 23.16
N GLY A 37 5.87 2.47 22.46
CA GLY A 37 4.95 3.59 22.64
C GLY A 37 3.48 3.24 22.39
N LEU A 38 3.22 2.32 21.46
CA LEU A 38 1.86 1.82 21.17
C LEU A 38 1.49 0.58 21.99
N ALA A 39 2.41 0.02 22.77
CA ALA A 39 2.27 -1.32 23.37
C ALA A 39 1.85 -2.37 22.30
N ALA A 40 2.44 -2.26 21.10
CA ALA A 40 2.09 -3.08 19.95
C ALA A 40 3.07 -4.24 19.80
N ARG A 41 2.56 -5.43 19.46
CA ARG A 41 3.44 -6.50 19.00
C ARG A 41 3.83 -6.31 17.53
N ARG A 42 4.96 -6.86 17.13
CA ARG A 42 5.35 -6.95 15.72
C ARG A 42 4.70 -8.19 15.12
N ALA A 43 3.90 -7.99 14.06
CA ALA A 43 3.10 -9.05 13.44
C ALA A 43 3.74 -9.63 12.17
N GLY A 44 4.85 -9.05 11.74
CA GLY A 44 5.62 -9.51 10.61
C GLY A 44 6.06 -8.39 9.68
N ARG A 45 6.91 -8.77 8.73
CA ARG A 45 7.48 -7.90 7.71
C ARG A 45 7.26 -8.52 6.34
N ILE A 46 6.73 -7.76 5.41
CA ILE A 46 6.41 -8.19 4.05
C ILE A 46 7.34 -7.44 3.09
N GLU A 47 8.36 -8.12 2.61
CA GLU A 47 9.35 -7.53 1.71
C GLU A 47 8.76 -7.32 0.32
N ALA A 48 8.96 -6.13 -0.23
CA ALA A 48 8.69 -5.84 -1.62
C ALA A 48 9.91 -6.23 -2.48
N ALA A 49 9.66 -6.80 -3.64
CA ALA A 49 10.70 -7.21 -4.57
C ALA A 49 10.46 -6.62 -5.97
N GLY A 50 11.53 -6.53 -6.75
CA GLY A 50 11.41 -6.24 -8.17
C GLY A 50 11.24 -4.75 -8.53
N TYR A 51 11.78 -3.84 -7.72
CA TYR A 51 11.79 -2.42 -8.11
C TYR A 51 12.56 -2.20 -9.41
N SER A 52 11.96 -1.44 -10.32
CA SER A 52 12.58 -0.88 -11.52
C SER A 52 12.28 0.62 -11.61
N ALA A 53 13.22 1.38 -12.14
CA ALA A 53 13.01 2.80 -12.45
C ALA A 53 12.23 3.01 -13.76
N ASP A 54 12.01 1.94 -14.52
CA ASP A 54 11.33 2.01 -15.81
C ASP A 54 9.81 2.04 -15.62
N ARG A 55 9.14 2.81 -16.46
CA ARG A 55 7.69 2.78 -16.57
C ARG A 55 7.26 1.64 -17.49
N ASP A 56 6.21 0.97 -17.11
CA ASP A 56 5.57 0.01 -17.98
C ASP A 56 4.98 0.72 -19.20
N PRO A 57 5.33 0.32 -20.44
CA PRO A 57 4.93 1.04 -21.65
C PRO A 57 3.42 0.95 -21.92
N GLY A 58 2.73 -0.05 -21.40
CA GLY A 58 1.31 -0.25 -21.61
C GLY A 58 0.43 0.50 -20.64
N THR A 59 0.89 0.64 -19.39
CA THR A 59 0.12 1.28 -18.31
C THR A 59 0.64 2.66 -17.90
N HIS A 60 1.86 2.99 -18.30
CA HIS A 60 2.61 4.17 -17.87
C HIS A 60 2.91 4.23 -16.36
N VAL A 61 2.58 3.18 -15.61
CA VAL A 61 2.86 3.04 -14.18
C VAL A 61 4.22 2.40 -13.98
N MET A 62 4.93 2.78 -12.93
CA MET A 62 6.15 2.10 -12.49
C MET A 62 5.78 0.86 -11.67
N ASN A 63 6.48 -0.23 -11.93
CA ASN A 63 6.34 -1.50 -11.20
C ASN A 63 4.90 -2.04 -11.05
N PRO A 64 4.00 -1.93 -12.04
CA PRO A 64 2.60 -2.26 -11.86
C PRO A 64 2.39 -3.73 -11.51
N GLN A 65 3.14 -4.63 -12.12
CA GLN A 65 3.05 -6.06 -11.82
C GLN A 65 3.60 -6.39 -10.42
N ALA A 66 4.71 -5.78 -10.02
CA ALA A 66 5.26 -5.97 -8.68
C ALA A 66 4.31 -5.47 -7.59
N ILE A 67 3.63 -4.34 -7.81
CA ILE A 67 2.59 -3.82 -6.91
C ILE A 67 1.40 -4.79 -6.85
N ARG A 68 0.96 -5.32 -8.00
CA ARG A 68 -0.11 -6.31 -8.07
C ARG A 68 0.24 -7.57 -7.26
N ASP A 69 1.46 -8.06 -7.38
CA ASP A 69 1.90 -9.31 -6.74
C ASP A 69 2.17 -9.10 -5.23
N TYR A 70 2.62 -7.93 -4.85
CA TYR A 70 2.86 -7.55 -3.46
C TYR A 70 1.58 -7.33 -2.65
N SER A 71 0.57 -6.72 -3.26
CA SER A 71 -0.66 -6.32 -2.57
C SER A 71 -1.40 -7.49 -1.88
N PRO A 72 -1.55 -8.69 -2.47
CA PRO A 72 -2.14 -9.84 -1.80
C PRO A 72 -1.32 -10.32 -0.60
N LEU A 73 0.01 -10.27 -0.66
CA LEU A 73 0.88 -10.70 0.44
C LEU A 73 0.70 -9.78 1.66
N LEU A 74 0.64 -8.47 1.42
CA LEU A 74 0.35 -7.51 2.47
C LEU A 74 -1.08 -7.69 3.01
N ALA A 75 -2.05 -7.92 2.11
CA ALA A 75 -3.44 -8.16 2.50
C ALA A 75 -3.58 -9.40 3.39
N ASP A 76 -2.82 -10.47 3.13
CA ASP A 76 -2.82 -11.68 3.96
C ASP A 76 -2.31 -11.40 5.37
N ALA A 77 -1.23 -10.60 5.49
CA ALA A 77 -0.68 -10.21 6.78
C ALA A 77 -1.67 -9.37 7.60
N VAL A 78 -2.29 -8.36 6.97
CA VAL A 78 -3.32 -7.52 7.60
C VAL A 78 -4.55 -8.35 7.98
N THR A 79 -4.99 -9.26 7.10
CA THR A 79 -6.14 -10.15 7.38
C THR A 79 -5.89 -11.05 8.58
N ARG A 80 -4.67 -11.55 8.76
CA ARG A 80 -4.28 -12.37 9.91
C ARG A 80 -4.41 -11.58 11.22
N VAL A 81 -3.86 -10.36 11.26
CA VAL A 81 -3.97 -9.47 12.43
C VAL A 81 -5.44 -9.21 12.80
N LEU A 82 -6.25 -8.86 11.79
CA LEU A 82 -7.69 -8.64 11.99
C LEU A 82 -8.42 -9.92 12.46
N GLY A 83 -7.98 -11.09 12.00
CA GLY A 83 -8.52 -12.39 12.43
C GLY A 83 -8.22 -12.72 13.88
N GLU A 84 -7.11 -12.22 14.42
CA GLU A 84 -6.70 -12.34 15.81
C GLU A 84 -7.42 -11.33 16.73
N GLY A 85 -8.29 -10.50 16.18
CA GLY A 85 -9.03 -9.46 16.92
C GLY A 85 -8.15 -8.29 17.35
N GLU A 86 -7.07 -8.05 16.62
CA GLU A 86 -6.16 -6.95 16.86
C GLU A 86 -6.32 -5.84 15.81
N PHE A 87 -5.85 -4.65 16.15
CA PHE A 87 -5.86 -3.50 15.26
C PHE A 87 -4.53 -3.43 14.49
N PRO A 88 -4.53 -3.61 13.16
CA PRO A 88 -3.30 -3.54 12.37
C PRO A 88 -2.83 -2.10 12.24
N VAL A 89 -1.56 -1.88 12.54
CA VAL A 89 -0.81 -0.67 12.22
C VAL A 89 0.17 -1.04 11.12
N VAL A 90 -0.11 -0.64 9.89
CA VAL A 90 0.77 -0.92 8.75
C VAL A 90 1.78 0.21 8.64
N LEU A 91 3.05 -0.12 8.84
CA LEU A 91 4.16 0.82 8.65
C LEU A 91 4.73 0.64 7.26
N GLY A 92 4.50 1.62 6.43
CA GLY A 92 4.93 1.59 5.05
C GLY A 92 6.22 2.27 4.78
N GLY A 93 6.60 2.09 3.57
CA GLY A 93 7.39 2.82 2.65
C GLY A 93 6.50 3.76 1.85
N ASP A 94 6.24 3.42 0.60
CA ASP A 94 5.44 4.28 -0.28
C ASP A 94 3.93 4.05 -0.17
N CYS A 95 3.16 5.00 -0.70
CA CYS A 95 1.69 5.02 -0.58
C CYS A 95 0.99 3.86 -1.32
N SER A 96 1.64 3.19 -2.28
CA SER A 96 1.05 2.05 -2.99
C SER A 96 0.65 0.88 -2.08
N ILE A 97 1.17 0.83 -0.85
CA ILE A 97 0.75 -0.15 0.18
C ILE A 97 -0.73 -0.01 0.56
N LEU A 98 -1.35 1.14 0.26
CA LEU A 98 -2.80 1.33 0.41
C LEU A 98 -3.58 0.22 -0.28
N LEU A 99 -3.14 -0.21 -1.47
CA LEU A 99 -3.85 -1.23 -2.26
C LEU A 99 -3.92 -2.57 -1.51
N GLY A 100 -2.82 -3.02 -0.93
CA GLY A 100 -2.81 -4.24 -0.12
C GLY A 100 -3.63 -4.13 1.16
N THR A 101 -3.55 -2.98 1.83
CA THR A 101 -4.31 -2.70 3.05
C THR A 101 -5.81 -2.68 2.78
N MET A 102 -6.25 -1.98 1.73
CA MET A 102 -7.65 -1.92 1.34
C MET A 102 -8.17 -3.24 0.78
N LEU A 103 -7.32 -4.03 0.11
CA LEU A 103 -7.66 -5.37 -0.32
C LEU A 103 -8.02 -6.28 0.87
N ALA A 104 -7.24 -6.23 1.95
CA ALA A 104 -7.54 -6.98 3.17
C ALA A 104 -8.93 -6.63 3.73
N LEU A 105 -9.24 -5.35 3.81
CA LEU A 105 -10.55 -4.88 4.27
C LEU A 105 -11.65 -5.25 3.28
N ARG A 106 -11.43 -5.10 1.99
CA ARG A 106 -12.37 -5.45 0.92
C ARG A 106 -12.73 -6.93 0.89
N ARG A 107 -11.80 -7.82 1.25
CA ARG A 107 -12.06 -9.26 1.42
C ARG A 107 -13.03 -9.55 2.57
N ARG A 108 -13.05 -8.71 3.59
CA ARG A 108 -13.90 -8.86 4.79
C ARG A 108 -15.26 -8.19 4.68
N GLY A 109 -15.41 -7.22 3.80
CA GLY A 109 -16.68 -6.51 3.64
C GLY A 109 -16.54 -5.08 3.11
N ARG A 110 -17.41 -4.19 3.62
CA ARG A 110 -17.43 -2.76 3.27
C ARG A 110 -16.87 -1.95 4.42
N TYR A 111 -15.85 -1.16 4.12
CA TYR A 111 -15.20 -0.26 5.07
C TYR A 111 -15.09 1.13 4.47
N GLY A 112 -15.12 2.15 5.31
CA GLY A 112 -14.78 3.53 4.94
C GLY A 112 -13.27 3.74 4.95
N LEU A 113 -12.79 4.70 4.16
CA LEU A 113 -11.41 5.18 4.17
C LEU A 113 -11.43 6.64 4.61
N LEU A 114 -10.68 6.97 5.66
CA LEU A 114 -10.27 8.33 5.97
C LEU A 114 -8.84 8.50 5.46
N TYR A 115 -8.70 9.27 4.39
CA TYR A 115 -7.42 9.54 3.74
C TYR A 115 -6.89 10.90 4.22
N ILE A 116 -5.68 10.90 4.79
CA ILE A 116 -5.04 12.13 5.27
C ILE A 116 -3.68 12.20 4.61
N ASP A 117 -3.56 13.09 3.64
CA ASP A 117 -2.35 13.26 2.85
C ASP A 117 -2.13 14.74 2.50
N GLY A 118 -0.92 15.10 2.09
CA GLY A 118 -0.57 16.42 1.57
C GLY A 118 -0.97 16.63 0.12
N ASP A 119 -1.19 15.53 -0.62
CA ASP A 119 -1.63 15.49 -2.00
C ASP A 119 -2.95 14.73 -2.16
N ALA A 120 -3.56 14.88 -3.31
CA ALA A 120 -4.82 14.18 -3.62
C ALA A 120 -4.61 12.73 -4.06
N ASP A 121 -3.42 12.37 -4.50
CA ASP A 121 -3.01 11.06 -5.03
C ASP A 121 -4.01 10.44 -6.02
N PHE A 122 -4.53 11.32 -6.87
CA PHE A 122 -5.56 10.99 -7.85
C PHE A 122 -5.08 11.18 -9.29
N TYR A 123 -3.77 11.07 -9.53
CA TYR A 123 -3.24 11.04 -10.88
C TYR A 123 -3.69 9.77 -11.59
N GLN A 124 -4.09 9.94 -12.84
CA GLN A 124 -4.43 8.83 -13.73
C GLN A 124 -3.36 8.74 -14.81
N PRO A 125 -2.54 7.71 -14.83
CA PRO A 125 -1.40 7.60 -15.76
C PRO A 125 -1.77 7.68 -17.23
N GLU A 126 -2.96 7.21 -17.59
CA GLU A 126 -3.47 7.30 -18.98
C GLU A 126 -3.75 8.73 -19.42
N VAL A 127 -4.10 9.62 -18.47
CA VAL A 127 -4.42 11.03 -18.74
C VAL A 127 -3.20 11.92 -18.50
N ASN A 128 -2.39 11.58 -17.51
CA ASN A 128 -1.18 12.33 -17.16
C ASN A 128 0.01 11.36 -16.94
N PRO A 129 0.72 10.98 -18.01
CA PRO A 129 1.80 10.00 -17.92
C PRO A 129 3.11 10.56 -17.33
N LEU A 130 3.15 11.80 -16.86
CA LEU A 130 4.39 12.46 -16.46
C LEU A 130 5.04 11.82 -15.23
N SER A 131 4.27 11.46 -14.23
CA SER A 131 4.81 10.87 -12.99
C SER A 131 5.11 9.38 -13.13
N GLY A 132 4.14 8.56 -13.53
CA GLY A 132 4.22 7.10 -13.50
C GLY A 132 4.30 6.52 -12.08
N ALA A 133 4.42 7.36 -11.05
CA ALA A 133 4.48 6.94 -9.66
C ALA A 133 3.11 6.45 -9.19
N ALA A 134 3.03 5.20 -8.76
CA ALA A 134 1.80 4.66 -8.19
C ALA A 134 1.46 5.33 -6.84
N SER A 135 2.47 5.86 -6.14
CA SER A 135 2.29 6.63 -4.91
C SER A 135 1.55 7.96 -5.12
N ALA A 136 1.55 8.52 -6.33
CA ALA A 136 0.75 9.71 -6.66
C ALA A 136 -0.64 9.36 -7.24
N SER A 137 -1.00 8.07 -7.24
CA SER A 137 -2.21 7.54 -7.88
C SER A 137 -2.94 6.50 -7.01
N ASP A 138 -2.44 6.23 -5.82
CA ASP A 138 -2.91 5.13 -5.00
C ASP A 138 -4.38 5.28 -4.58
N LEU A 139 -4.84 6.50 -4.30
CA LEU A 139 -6.26 6.77 -4.04
C LEU A 139 -7.11 6.58 -5.31
N ALA A 140 -6.62 7.01 -6.48
CA ALA A 140 -7.31 6.74 -7.75
C ALA A 140 -7.41 5.23 -7.98
N PHE A 141 -6.32 4.49 -7.82
CA PHE A 141 -6.31 3.04 -7.99
C PHE A 141 -7.23 2.32 -7.00
N ALA A 142 -7.18 2.69 -5.71
CA ALA A 142 -8.05 2.11 -4.69
C ALA A 142 -9.54 2.33 -4.99
N THR A 143 -9.89 3.47 -5.59
CA THR A 143 -11.28 3.79 -5.99
C THR A 143 -11.64 3.28 -7.39
N GLY A 144 -10.72 2.60 -8.07
CA GLY A 144 -10.96 1.89 -9.33
C GLY A 144 -10.64 2.69 -10.60
N TYR A 145 -9.93 3.81 -10.50
CA TYR A 145 -9.49 4.60 -11.65
C TYR A 145 -8.03 4.29 -11.98
N GLY A 146 -7.77 3.82 -13.17
CA GLY A 146 -6.43 3.47 -13.66
C GLY A 146 -6.37 2.06 -14.26
N PRO A 147 -5.16 1.59 -14.61
CA PRO A 147 -4.97 0.30 -15.29
C PRO A 147 -5.44 -0.90 -14.44
N ASP A 148 -6.06 -1.88 -15.07
CA ASP A 148 -6.62 -3.07 -14.40
C ASP A 148 -5.58 -3.83 -13.56
N VAL A 149 -4.31 -3.80 -13.98
CA VAL A 149 -3.23 -4.50 -13.27
C VAL A 149 -3.09 -4.03 -11.82
N VAL A 150 -3.35 -2.77 -11.52
CA VAL A 150 -3.27 -2.20 -10.17
C VAL A 150 -4.63 -1.88 -9.54
N THR A 151 -5.71 -1.82 -10.34
CA THR A 151 -7.04 -1.50 -9.83
C THR A 151 -7.93 -2.71 -9.62
N ASP A 152 -7.71 -3.79 -10.38
CA ASP A 152 -8.53 -5.00 -10.29
C ASP A 152 -7.75 -6.18 -9.71
N ILE A 153 -7.26 -6.00 -8.49
CA ILE A 153 -6.56 -7.04 -7.74
C ILE A 153 -7.62 -8.03 -7.21
N GLU A 154 -7.43 -9.30 -7.52
CA GLU A 154 -8.34 -10.40 -7.16
C GLU A 154 -9.79 -10.20 -7.65
N SER A 155 -9.97 -9.50 -8.77
CA SER A 155 -11.31 -9.19 -9.31
C SER A 155 -12.21 -8.46 -8.29
N ARG A 156 -11.62 -7.51 -7.53
CA ARG A 156 -12.31 -6.77 -6.46
C ARG A 156 -12.40 -5.27 -6.68
N ARG A 157 -12.28 -4.83 -7.93
CA ARG A 157 -12.45 -3.40 -8.28
C ARG A 157 -13.86 -2.89 -8.01
N PRO A 158 -14.04 -1.70 -7.40
CA PRO A 158 -13.04 -0.95 -6.65
C PRO A 158 -12.77 -1.57 -5.28
N LEU A 159 -11.60 -1.26 -4.70
CA LEU A 159 -11.29 -1.65 -3.33
C LEU A 159 -12.07 -0.79 -2.33
N VAL A 160 -12.24 0.48 -2.66
CA VAL A 160 -13.05 1.46 -1.91
C VAL A 160 -14.04 2.12 -2.88
N ARG A 161 -15.27 2.30 -2.45
CA ARG A 161 -16.26 3.07 -3.22
C ARG A 161 -16.20 4.53 -2.80
N ALA A 162 -16.12 5.42 -3.78
CA ALA A 162 -16.30 6.85 -3.58
C ALA A 162 -17.76 7.17 -3.20
#